data_7f586a04c1c8c5e6d079fb750cb71670
#
_entry.id   7f586a04c1c8c5e6d079fb750cb71670
#
_cell.length_a   1.000
_cell.length_b   1.000
_cell.length_c   1.000
_cell.angle_alpha   90.00
_cell.angle_beta   90.00
_cell.angle_gamma   90.00
#
_symmetry.space_group_name_H-M   'P 1'
#
loop_
_entity.id
_entity.type
_entity.pdbx_description
1 polymer ?
#
loop_
_entity_poly.entity_id
_entity_poly.type
_entity_poly.pdbx_seq_one_letter_code
_entity_poly.pdbx_strand_id
1 'polypeptide(L)'
;MILMYATKIKMMPGCDSSSKLLEIDSIYIEGCENPGFFKKAVLHDFLKENPGTIQVKIWPYPNVIPATSSADEKYVRSSPNDYTHDNLLDLPRE
;
A
#
# COMPACT_ATOMS: atom_id res chain seq x y z
N MET A 1 1.12 5.51 20.06
CA MET A 1 1.34 4.99 18.71
C MET A 1 0.19 5.44 17.80
N ILE A 2 0.51 6.02 16.65
CA ILE A 2 -0.51 6.46 15.69
C ILE A 2 -0.66 5.36 14.63
N LEU A 3 -1.88 4.83 14.50
CA LEU A 3 -2.18 3.86 13.45
C LEU A 3 -2.72 4.59 12.23
N MET A 4 -2.11 4.34 11.08
CA MET A 4 -2.52 4.94 9.82
C MET A 4 -3.19 3.89 8.94
N TYR A 5 -4.01 4.36 7.98
CA TYR A 5 -4.76 3.47 7.09
C TYR A 5 -4.53 3.82 5.63
N ALA A 6 -4.33 2.80 4.81
CA ALA A 6 -4.36 2.93 3.36
C ALA A 6 -5.82 2.80 2.93
N THR A 7 -6.36 3.83 2.28
CA THR A 7 -7.80 3.89 1.95
C THR A 7 -8.08 3.93 0.46
N LYS A 8 -7.12 4.34 -0.36
CA LYS A 8 -7.26 4.41 -1.82
C LYS A 8 -5.92 4.12 -2.46
N ILE A 9 -5.94 3.74 -3.72
CA ILE A 9 -4.71 3.58 -4.49
C ILE A 9 -4.83 4.35 -5.80
N LYS A 10 -3.68 4.76 -6.33
CA LYS A 10 -3.57 5.40 -7.63
C LYS A 10 -2.62 4.55 -8.47
N MET A 11 -3.11 4.07 -9.61
CA MET A 11 -2.32 3.24 -10.50
C MET A 11 -1.44 4.10 -11.41
N MET A 12 -0.39 3.51 -11.97
CA MET A 12 0.41 4.17 -12.98
C MET A 12 -0.43 4.46 -14.23
N PRO A 13 -0.09 5.48 -15.02
CA PRO A 13 -0.81 5.79 -16.26
C PRO A 13 -0.95 4.55 -17.15
N GLY A 14 -2.17 4.28 -17.60
CA GLY A 14 -2.46 3.12 -18.44
C GLY A 14 -2.63 1.80 -17.68
N CYS A 15 -2.53 1.81 -16.35
CA CYS A 15 -2.63 0.61 -15.53
C CYS A 15 -3.85 0.61 -14.60
N ASP A 16 -4.89 1.37 -14.92
CA ASP A 16 -6.03 1.57 -14.03
C ASP A 16 -6.75 0.27 -13.64
N SER A 17 -6.74 -0.71 -14.49
CA SER A 17 -7.38 -2.00 -14.23
C SER A 17 -6.39 -3.12 -13.90
N SER A 18 -5.14 -2.77 -13.65
CA SER A 18 -4.10 -3.75 -13.34
C SER A 18 -4.34 -4.42 -11.98
N SER A 19 -3.96 -5.69 -11.90
CA SER A 19 -3.96 -6.45 -10.64
C SER A 19 -2.54 -6.66 -10.10
N LYS A 20 -1.58 -5.88 -10.58
CA LYS A 20 -0.17 -6.00 -10.16
C LYS A 20 0.20 -4.91 -9.17
N LEU A 21 0.75 -5.31 -8.03
CA LEU A 21 1.17 -4.37 -6.98
C LEU A 21 2.25 -3.40 -7.48
N LEU A 22 3.14 -3.87 -8.35
CA LEU A 22 4.20 -3.02 -8.90
C LEU A 22 3.67 -1.89 -9.78
N GLU A 23 2.44 -1.99 -10.26
CA GLU A 23 1.80 -0.97 -11.08
C GLU A 23 1.02 0.07 -10.28
N ILE A 24 1.02 -0.06 -8.95
CA ILE A 24 0.51 0.99 -8.06
C ILE A 24 1.52 2.14 -8.04
N ASP A 25 1.08 3.34 -8.38
CA ASP A 25 1.93 4.53 -8.32
C ASP A 25 2.03 5.09 -6.92
N SER A 26 0.89 5.29 -6.27
CA SER A 26 0.84 5.87 -4.94
C SER A 26 -0.37 5.35 -4.17
N ILE A 27 -0.36 5.56 -2.86
CA ILE A 27 -1.40 5.07 -1.95
C ILE A 27 -1.83 6.23 -1.06
N TYR A 28 -3.14 6.42 -0.92
CA TYR A 28 -3.69 7.44 -0.04
C TYR A 28 -3.63 6.95 1.40
N ILE A 29 -2.99 7.72 2.25
CA ILE A 29 -2.80 7.38 3.67
C ILE A 29 -3.60 8.37 4.52
N GLU A 30 -4.43 7.84 5.42
CA GLU A 30 -5.17 8.62 6.41
C GLU A 30 -4.67 8.29 7.81
N GLY A 31 -4.94 9.19 8.75
CA GLY A 31 -4.50 9.03 10.13
C GLY A 31 -3.13 9.62 10.42
N CYS A 32 -2.51 10.25 9.43
CA CYS A 32 -1.25 10.95 9.61
C CYS A 32 -1.49 12.46 9.67
N GLU A 33 -0.45 13.21 9.97
CA GLU A 33 -0.53 14.67 10.09
C GLU A 33 -0.94 15.33 8.78
N ASN A 34 -0.44 14.83 7.66
CA ASN A 34 -0.75 15.35 6.33
C ASN A 34 -1.29 14.23 5.45
N PRO A 35 -2.60 13.91 5.54
CA PRO A 35 -3.17 12.85 4.70
C PRO A 35 -3.04 13.18 3.22
N GLY A 36 -2.79 12.18 2.42
CA GLY A 36 -2.66 12.34 0.98
C GLY A 36 -2.06 11.11 0.31
N PHE A 37 -1.79 11.24 -0.98
CA PHE A 37 -1.13 10.18 -1.74
C PHE A 37 0.37 10.21 -1.52
N PHE A 38 0.95 9.06 -1.20
CA PHE A 38 2.39 8.88 -1.04
C PHE A 38 2.87 7.84 -2.04
N LYS A 39 4.01 8.10 -2.66
CA LYS A 39 4.60 7.15 -3.60
C LYS A 39 4.96 5.84 -2.90
N LYS A 40 4.82 4.72 -3.61
CA LYS A 40 5.09 3.40 -3.03
C LYS A 40 6.52 3.27 -2.50
N ALA A 41 7.50 3.87 -3.17
CA ALA A 41 8.89 3.82 -2.71
C ALA A 41 9.08 4.58 -1.40
N VAL A 42 8.40 5.71 -1.24
CA VAL A 42 8.43 6.49 0.01
C VAL A 42 7.84 5.66 1.14
N LEU A 43 6.70 5.03 0.89
CA LEU A 43 6.05 4.17 1.89
C LEU A 43 6.91 2.95 2.23
N HIS A 44 7.60 2.38 1.24
CA HIS A 44 8.52 1.27 1.46
C HIS A 44 9.56 1.63 2.51
N ASP A 45 10.23 2.78 2.33
CA ASP A 45 11.29 3.21 3.23
C ASP A 45 10.73 3.55 4.61
N PHE A 46 9.57 4.21 4.67
CA PHE A 46 8.90 4.52 5.92
C PHE A 46 8.56 3.26 6.72
N LEU A 47 7.97 2.26 6.05
CA LEU A 47 7.54 1.02 6.71
C LEU A 47 8.73 0.15 7.14
N LYS A 48 9.85 0.27 6.45
CA LYS A 48 11.07 -0.42 6.84
C LYS A 48 11.58 0.08 8.19
N GLU A 49 11.40 1.37 8.46
CA GLU A 49 11.78 1.99 9.73
C GLU A 49 10.67 1.88 10.79
N ASN A 50 9.41 1.80 10.35
CA ASN A 50 8.24 1.84 11.23
C ASN A 50 7.26 0.72 10.89
N PRO A 51 7.63 -0.55 11.12
CA PRO A 51 6.74 -1.67 10.76
C PRO A 51 5.46 -1.66 11.58
N GLY A 52 4.36 -2.09 10.96
CA GLY A 52 3.07 -2.23 11.64
C GLY A 52 2.32 -0.93 11.89
N THR A 53 2.73 0.18 11.27
CA THR A 53 2.09 1.49 11.50
C THR A 53 1.00 1.82 10.48
N ILE A 54 0.92 1.10 9.37
CA ILE A 54 -0.09 1.31 8.34
C ILE A 54 -0.83 0.01 8.08
N GLN A 55 -2.17 0.08 8.05
CA GLN A 55 -3.03 -1.06 7.73
C GLN A 55 -3.89 -0.73 6.51
N VAL A 56 -4.26 -1.75 5.75
CA VAL A 56 -5.26 -1.60 4.68
C VAL A 56 -6.62 -1.46 5.35
N LYS A 57 -7.41 -0.45 4.97
CA LYS A 57 -8.72 -0.22 5.59
C LYS A 57 -9.81 -1.09 4.95
N ILE A 58 -9.56 -2.39 4.93
CA ILE A 58 -10.49 -3.43 4.46
C ILE A 58 -10.30 -4.62 5.41
N TRP A 59 -11.39 -5.15 5.93
CA TRP A 59 -11.35 -6.35 6.79
C TRP A 59 -10.54 -7.45 6.11
N PRO A 60 -9.62 -8.13 6.78
CA PRO A 60 -9.30 -8.10 8.22
C PRO A 60 -8.24 -7.06 8.64
N TYR A 61 -8.06 -5.99 7.92
CA TYR A 61 -7.13 -4.90 8.21
C TYR A 61 -5.66 -5.36 8.26
N PRO A 62 -5.18 -6.03 7.20
CA PRO A 62 -3.79 -6.48 7.20
C PRO A 62 -2.82 -5.30 7.21
N ASN A 63 -1.65 -5.51 7.81
CA ASN A 63 -0.61 -4.51 7.78
C ASN A 63 -0.08 -4.32 6.36
N VAL A 64 0.28 -3.08 6.03
CA VAL A 64 1.03 -2.79 4.81
C VAL A 64 2.50 -3.03 5.12
N ILE A 65 3.17 -3.85 4.32
CA ILE A 65 4.56 -4.20 4.54
C ILE A 65 5.41 -3.83 3.33
N PRO A 66 6.70 -3.50 3.53
CA PRO A 66 7.59 -3.19 2.42
C PRO A 66 8.01 -4.46 1.67
N ALA A 67 8.21 -4.34 0.37
CA ALA A 67 8.67 -5.44 -0.46
C ALA A 67 9.54 -4.91 -1.60
N THR A 68 10.33 -5.80 -2.19
CA THR A 68 11.17 -5.47 -3.36
C THR A 68 10.97 -6.53 -4.43
N SER A 69 10.94 -6.10 -5.69
CA SER A 69 10.82 -7.01 -6.82
C SER A 69 12.19 -7.65 -7.13
N SER A 70 12.19 -8.62 -8.03
CA SER A 70 13.43 -9.23 -8.50
C SER A 70 14.36 -8.23 -9.22
N ALA A 71 13.81 -7.10 -9.66
CA ALA A 71 14.58 -6.00 -10.28
C ALA A 71 14.92 -4.90 -9.28
N ASP A 72 14.82 -5.18 -7.97
CA ASP A 72 15.08 -4.23 -6.88
C ASP A 72 14.16 -3.01 -6.87
N GLU A 73 13.00 -3.10 -7.49
CA GLU A 73 12.02 -2.03 -7.42
C GLU A 73 11.29 -2.08 -6.07
N LYS A 74 11.27 -0.95 -5.38
CA LYS A 74 10.63 -0.83 -4.06
C LYS A 74 9.12 -0.70 -4.22
N TYR A 75 8.37 -1.50 -3.46
CA TYR A 75 6.91 -1.39 -3.43
C TYR A 75 6.40 -1.85 -2.07
N VAL A 76 5.10 -1.81 -1.89
CA VAL A 76 4.46 -2.26 -0.66
C VAL A 76 3.34 -3.23 -1.00
N ARG A 77 3.00 -4.08 -0.03
CA ARG A 77 1.94 -5.07 -0.17
C ARG A 77 1.25 -5.26 1.18
N SER A 78 0.09 -5.89 1.17
CA SER A 78 -0.53 -6.29 2.43
C SER A 78 0.14 -7.55 2.96
N SER A 79 0.15 -7.70 4.29
CA SER A 79 0.70 -8.90 4.92
C SER A 79 -0.14 -10.12 4.52
N PRO A 80 0.48 -11.33 4.45
CA PRO A 80 -0.25 -12.54 4.09
C PRO A 80 -1.46 -12.80 5.00
N ASN A 81 -2.57 -13.24 4.40
CA ASN A 81 -3.79 -13.61 5.11
C ASN A 81 -4.51 -14.71 4.31
N ASP A 82 -5.74 -15.02 4.68
CA ASP A 82 -6.51 -16.12 4.06
C ASP A 82 -7.11 -15.77 2.70
N TYR A 83 -6.94 -14.52 2.23
CA TYR A 83 -7.47 -14.10 0.94
C TYR A 83 -6.51 -14.47 -0.19
N THR A 84 -7.07 -14.73 -1.38
CA THR A 84 -6.31 -15.17 -2.54
C THR A 84 -5.61 -14.03 -3.28
N HIS A 85 -5.95 -12.78 -2.96
CA HIS A 85 -5.37 -11.60 -3.60
C HIS A 85 -4.98 -10.57 -2.56
N ASP A 86 -4.17 -9.58 -2.96
CA ASP A 86 -3.70 -8.55 -2.05
C ASP A 86 -4.80 -7.52 -1.77
N ASN A 87 -5.03 -7.24 -0.49
CA ASN A 87 -6.09 -6.32 -0.08
C ASN A 87 -5.87 -4.88 -0.57
N LEU A 88 -4.61 -4.48 -0.82
CA LEU A 88 -4.33 -3.16 -1.40
C LEU A 88 -4.99 -2.99 -2.77
N LEU A 89 -5.05 -4.05 -3.56
CA LEU A 89 -5.66 -4.00 -4.90
C LEU A 89 -7.18 -3.90 -4.85
N ASP A 90 -7.78 -4.17 -3.68
CA ASP A 90 -9.23 -4.04 -3.48
C ASP A 90 -9.65 -2.62 -3.10
N LEU A 91 -8.70 -1.74 -2.81
CA LEU A 91 -9.01 -0.36 -2.45
C LEU A 91 -9.56 0.42 -3.66
N PRO A 92 -10.42 1.44 -3.42
CA PRO A 92 -10.86 2.32 -4.50
C PRO A 92 -9.67 2.93 -5.24
N ARG A 93 -9.80 3.06 -6.53
CA ARG A 93 -8.75 3.63 -7.38
C ARG A 93 -9.14 5.02 -7.86
N GLU A 94 -8.16 5.89 -7.89
CA GLU A 94 -8.35 7.25 -8.38
C GLU A 94 -7.54 7.53 -9.62
#